data_2bf11144b8640c21c2bef6153e9780a9
#
_entry.id   2bf11144b8640c21c2bef6153e9780a9
#
_cell.length_a   1.000
_cell.length_b   1.000
_cell.length_c   1.000
_cell.angle_alpha   90.00
_cell.angle_beta   90.00
_cell.angle_gamma   90.00
#
_symmetry.space_group_name_H-M   'P 1'
#
loop_
_entity.id
_entity.type
_entity.pdbx_description
1 polymer ?
#
loop_
_entity_poly.entity_id
_entity_poly.type
_entity_poly.pdbx_seq_one_letter_code
_entity_poly.pdbx_strand_id
1 'polypeptide(L)'
;LRIHVDGIEYEVAEGRTILQALDDLGVLMNGVDIPHYCWHPKLTIDGSCRLCQVEIEGVPKLQIACNTTITDGMKIHTQSERVEKAREGVMELLLVNHPLDCPICDQAGECKLQDYAFEYGLAHARTREPRRALNKRVDL
;
A
#
# COMPACT_ATOMS: atom_id res chain seq x y z
N LEU A 1 -13.02 -16.14 13.29
CA LEU A 1 -11.64 -15.95 13.73
C LEU A 1 -11.46 -14.59 14.39
N ARG A 2 -10.55 -14.50 15.32
CA ARG A 2 -10.18 -13.24 16.00
C ARG A 2 -8.77 -12.83 15.61
N ILE A 3 -8.61 -11.58 15.26
CA ILE A 3 -7.31 -10.98 14.94
C ILE A 3 -7.12 -9.69 15.73
N HIS A 4 -5.89 -9.28 15.92
CA HIS A 4 -5.56 -7.98 16.52
C HIS A 4 -4.83 -7.14 15.47
N VAL A 5 -5.34 -5.95 15.23
CA VAL A 5 -4.70 -4.99 14.31
C VAL A 5 -4.39 -3.74 15.11
N ASP A 6 -3.11 -3.43 15.23
CA ASP A 6 -2.60 -2.30 16.04
C ASP A 6 -3.16 -2.27 17.47
N GLY A 7 -3.33 -3.45 18.08
CA GLY A 7 -3.83 -3.62 19.44
C GLY A 7 -5.36 -3.67 19.58
N ILE A 8 -6.11 -3.52 18.50
CA ILE A 8 -7.57 -3.61 18.49
C ILE A 8 -8.00 -4.99 17.99
N GLU A 9 -8.88 -5.63 18.73
CA GLU A 9 -9.43 -6.93 18.35
C GLU A 9 -10.57 -6.79 17.35
N TYR A 10 -10.54 -7.62 16.31
CA TYR A 10 -11.59 -7.75 15.31
C TYR A 10 -12.00 -9.20 15.14
N GLU A 11 -13.29 -9.42 14.97
CA GLU A 11 -13.83 -10.72 14.58
C GLU A 11 -14.04 -10.75 13.06
N VAL A 12 -13.45 -11.75 12.39
CA VAL A 12 -13.39 -11.84 10.93
C VAL A 12 -13.80 -13.22 10.43
N ALA A 13 -14.28 -13.28 9.19
CA ALA A 13 -14.63 -14.54 8.54
C ALA A 13 -13.38 -15.35 8.17
N GLU A 14 -13.49 -16.66 8.20
CA GLU A 14 -12.45 -17.58 7.76
C GLU A 14 -12.24 -17.51 6.24
N GLY A 15 -11.02 -17.77 5.79
CA GLY A 15 -10.68 -17.82 4.36
C GLY A 15 -10.50 -16.47 3.68
N ARG A 16 -10.51 -15.36 4.44
CA ARG A 16 -10.28 -14.01 3.91
C ARG A 16 -8.80 -13.64 4.04
N THR A 17 -8.33 -12.77 3.13
CA THR A 17 -7.04 -12.10 3.31
C THR A 17 -7.18 -10.91 4.27
N ILE A 18 -6.06 -10.36 4.73
CA ILE A 18 -6.07 -9.23 5.66
C ILE A 18 -6.85 -8.04 5.08
N LEU A 19 -6.56 -7.64 3.82
CA LEU A 19 -7.29 -6.53 3.20
C LEU A 19 -8.77 -6.83 2.99
N GLN A 20 -9.11 -8.04 2.55
CA GLN A 20 -10.50 -8.43 2.37
C GLN A 20 -11.28 -8.39 3.69
N ALA A 21 -10.71 -8.87 4.77
CA ALA A 21 -11.37 -8.88 6.07
C ALA A 21 -11.57 -7.46 6.62
N LEU A 22 -10.59 -6.59 6.47
CA LEU A 22 -10.71 -5.18 6.91
C LEU A 22 -11.70 -4.40 6.03
N ASP A 23 -11.77 -4.70 4.74
CA ASP A 23 -12.77 -4.13 3.84
C ASP A 23 -14.19 -4.60 4.19
N ASP A 24 -14.37 -5.89 4.43
CA ASP A 24 -15.65 -6.47 4.87
C ASP A 24 -16.19 -5.82 6.17
N LEU A 25 -15.29 -5.43 7.07
CA LEU A 25 -15.62 -4.70 8.31
C LEU A 25 -15.83 -3.20 8.10
N GLY A 26 -15.50 -2.66 6.93
CA GLY A 26 -15.58 -1.23 6.64
C GLY A 26 -14.53 -0.38 7.35
N VAL A 27 -13.46 -0.98 7.88
CA VAL A 27 -12.40 -0.28 8.62
C VAL A 27 -11.16 -0.01 7.77
N LEU A 28 -11.03 -0.66 6.61
CA LEU A 28 -9.92 -0.41 5.69
C LEU A 28 -9.94 1.04 5.20
N MET A 29 -8.82 1.75 5.37
CA MET A 29 -8.69 3.19 5.10
C MET A 29 -9.72 4.06 5.86
N ASN A 30 -10.33 3.50 6.89
CA ASN A 30 -11.29 4.17 7.75
C ASN A 30 -11.08 3.72 9.21
N GLY A 31 -9.90 4.00 9.73
CA GLY A 31 -9.43 3.56 11.05
C GLY A 31 -8.20 2.66 11.00
N VAL A 32 -8.11 1.79 10.00
CA VAL A 32 -6.91 0.99 9.72
C VAL A 32 -6.37 1.37 8.34
N ASP A 33 -5.24 2.07 8.32
CA ASP A 33 -4.65 2.59 7.09
C ASP A 33 -3.58 1.62 6.56
N ILE A 34 -3.92 0.91 5.50
CA ILE A 34 -3.00 0.07 4.73
C ILE A 34 -3.02 0.54 3.28
N PRO A 35 -2.03 1.33 2.84
CA PRO A 35 -1.98 1.82 1.47
C PRO A 35 -1.81 0.66 0.48
N HIS A 36 -2.49 0.75 -0.65
CA HIS A 36 -2.48 -0.29 -1.69
C HIS A 36 -2.84 0.30 -3.05
N TYR A 37 -2.34 -0.32 -4.13
CA TYR A 37 -2.68 0.05 -5.52
C TYR A 37 -3.27 -1.11 -6.31
N CYS A 38 -2.59 -2.27 -6.33
CA CYS A 38 -2.97 -3.39 -7.19
C CYS A 38 -4.18 -4.18 -6.67
N TRP A 39 -4.61 -3.97 -5.44
CA TRP A 39 -5.76 -4.65 -4.87
C TRP A 39 -7.04 -3.82 -5.04
N HIS A 40 -8.12 -4.52 -5.39
CA HIS A 40 -9.47 -3.97 -5.45
C HIS A 40 -10.47 -5.06 -5.04
N PRO A 41 -11.52 -4.74 -4.25
CA PRO A 41 -12.44 -5.75 -3.71
C PRO A 41 -13.20 -6.56 -4.76
N LYS A 42 -13.33 -6.04 -5.98
CA LYS A 42 -14.05 -6.68 -7.10
C LYS A 42 -13.13 -7.34 -8.13
N LEU A 43 -11.82 -7.33 -7.92
CA LEU A 43 -10.83 -7.88 -8.84
C LEU A 43 -10.06 -9.03 -8.22
N THR A 44 -9.44 -9.84 -9.06
CA THR A 44 -8.53 -10.91 -8.63
C THR A 44 -7.29 -10.30 -7.94
N ILE A 45 -6.83 -10.94 -6.89
CA ILE A 45 -5.63 -10.52 -6.15
C ILE A 45 -4.39 -10.67 -7.05
N ASP A 46 -3.64 -9.59 -7.22
CA ASP A 46 -2.42 -9.55 -8.03
C ASP A 46 -1.14 -9.62 -7.18
N GLY A 47 -1.06 -8.83 -6.12
CA GLY A 47 0.07 -8.81 -5.20
C GLY A 47 1.35 -8.17 -5.75
N SER A 48 1.26 -7.35 -6.81
CA SER A 48 2.42 -6.81 -7.54
C SER A 48 2.99 -5.51 -6.99
N CYS A 49 2.17 -4.62 -6.42
CA CYS A 49 2.64 -3.29 -6.01
C CYS A 49 3.49 -3.30 -4.74
N ARG A 50 3.31 -4.27 -3.87
CA ARG A 50 4.04 -4.43 -2.60
C ARG A 50 3.88 -3.27 -1.61
N LEU A 51 2.87 -2.43 -1.78
CA LEU A 51 2.66 -1.28 -0.89
C LEU A 51 1.94 -1.66 0.41
N CYS A 52 1.07 -2.67 0.37
CA CYS A 52 0.25 -3.11 1.50
C CYS A 52 1.00 -4.00 2.52
N GLN A 53 2.31 -3.84 2.66
CA GLN A 53 3.10 -4.61 3.61
C GLN A 53 2.69 -4.29 5.05
N VAL A 54 2.61 -5.34 5.85
CA VAL A 54 2.32 -5.29 7.28
C VAL A 54 3.27 -6.21 8.04
N GLU A 55 3.45 -5.95 9.32
CA GLU A 55 4.22 -6.81 10.21
C GLU A 55 3.26 -7.73 10.98
N ILE A 56 3.55 -9.02 11.00
CA ILE A 56 2.78 -10.02 11.73
C ILE A 56 3.68 -10.59 12.83
N GLU A 57 3.23 -10.58 14.07
CA GLU A 57 3.98 -11.18 15.17
C GLU A 57 4.24 -12.67 14.92
N GLY A 58 5.49 -13.07 15.13
CA GLY A 58 5.93 -14.46 14.89
C GLY A 58 6.36 -14.75 13.44
N VAL A 59 6.17 -13.81 12.52
CA VAL A 59 6.63 -13.92 11.12
C VAL A 59 7.80 -12.97 10.90
N PRO A 60 9.00 -13.48 10.56
CA PRO A 60 10.20 -12.64 10.48
C PRO A 60 10.21 -11.65 9.32
N LYS A 61 9.47 -11.94 8.25
CA LYS A 61 9.38 -11.08 7.05
C LYS A 61 8.06 -10.33 7.04
N LEU A 62 8.08 -9.10 6.53
CA LEU A 62 6.85 -8.37 6.22
C LEU A 62 6.02 -9.14 5.20
N GLN A 63 4.70 -9.10 5.36
CA GLN A 63 3.74 -9.78 4.49
C GLN A 63 2.88 -8.76 3.76
N ILE A 64 2.46 -9.08 2.54
CA ILE A 64 1.51 -8.26 1.80
C ILE A 64 0.08 -8.57 2.27
N ALA A 65 -0.60 -7.58 2.79
CA ALA A 65 -1.95 -7.75 3.36
C ALA A 65 -2.99 -8.19 2.33
N CYS A 66 -2.78 -7.87 1.06
CA CYS A 66 -3.71 -8.24 -0.02
C CYS A 66 -3.76 -9.75 -0.31
N ASN A 67 -2.70 -10.49 -0.02
CA ASN A 67 -2.59 -11.92 -0.34
C ASN A 67 -2.18 -12.80 0.86
N THR A 68 -2.25 -12.27 2.06
CA THR A 68 -1.98 -13.04 3.28
C THR A 68 -3.31 -13.45 3.93
N THR A 69 -3.56 -14.75 3.96
CA THR A 69 -4.77 -15.30 4.58
C THR A 69 -4.70 -15.18 6.09
N ILE A 70 -5.81 -14.79 6.69
CA ILE A 70 -5.95 -14.64 8.13
C ILE A 70 -5.93 -16.00 8.82
N THR A 71 -5.23 -16.04 9.94
CA THR A 71 -5.26 -17.16 10.90
C THR A 71 -5.75 -16.67 12.26
N ASP A 72 -6.36 -17.55 13.02
CA ASP A 72 -6.88 -17.21 14.35
C ASP A 72 -5.76 -16.76 15.29
N GLY A 73 -6.01 -15.68 16.03
CA GLY A 73 -5.03 -15.10 16.94
C GLY A 73 -3.91 -14.28 16.28
N MET A 74 -3.99 -14.03 14.97
CA MET A 74 -3.00 -13.21 14.25
C MET A 74 -2.91 -11.81 14.83
N LYS A 75 -1.69 -11.34 15.08
CA LYS A 75 -1.41 -9.98 15.55
C LYS A 75 -0.67 -9.21 14.46
N ILE A 76 -1.29 -8.13 13.99
CA ILE A 76 -0.88 -7.37 12.81
C ILE A 76 -0.53 -5.95 13.26
N HIS A 77 0.62 -5.47 12.81
CA HIS A 77 1.07 -4.09 13.00
C HIS A 77 1.16 -3.39 11.64
N THR A 78 0.40 -2.31 11.49
CA THR A 78 0.29 -1.58 10.23
C THR A 78 1.12 -0.29 10.21
N GLN A 79 1.67 0.13 11.35
CA GLN A 79 2.39 1.40 11.54
C GLN A 79 3.76 1.22 12.20
N SER A 80 4.34 0.02 12.19
CA SER A 80 5.66 -0.20 12.74
C SER A 80 6.75 0.49 11.91
N GLU A 81 7.92 0.76 12.50
CA GLU A 81 9.04 1.39 11.80
C GLU A 81 9.46 0.60 10.54
N ARG A 82 9.48 -0.73 10.63
CA ARG A 82 9.78 -1.61 9.48
C ARG A 82 8.78 -1.45 8.35
N VAL A 83 7.49 -1.36 8.67
CA VAL A 83 6.40 -1.16 7.71
C VAL A 83 6.52 0.21 7.05
N GLU A 84 6.79 1.26 7.81
CA GLU A 84 6.96 2.62 7.29
C GLU A 84 8.16 2.70 6.33
N LYS A 85 9.29 2.12 6.68
CA LYS A 85 10.47 2.07 5.80
C LYS A 85 10.21 1.28 4.52
N ALA A 86 9.45 0.20 4.59
CA ALA A 86 9.07 -0.57 3.41
C ALA A 86 8.16 0.24 2.48
N ARG A 87 7.21 0.98 3.01
CA ARG A 87 6.33 1.87 2.22
C ARG A 87 7.10 3.02 1.57
N GLU A 88 8.01 3.65 2.30
CA GLU A 88 8.91 4.67 1.74
C GLU A 88 9.70 4.13 0.54
N GLY A 89 10.26 2.93 0.67
CA GLY A 89 11.01 2.28 -0.41
C GLY A 89 10.16 1.98 -1.64
N VAL A 90 8.94 1.49 -1.45
CA VAL A 90 8.00 1.25 -2.56
C VAL A 90 7.61 2.57 -3.24
N MET A 91 7.29 3.60 -2.48
CA MET A 91 6.95 4.91 -3.02
C MET A 91 8.12 5.52 -3.80
N GLU A 92 9.34 5.37 -3.29
CA GLU A 92 10.55 5.82 -3.99
C GLU A 92 10.71 5.13 -5.35
N LEU A 93 10.51 3.82 -5.42
CA LEU A 93 10.56 3.06 -6.68
C LEU A 93 9.50 3.52 -7.68
N LEU A 94 8.28 3.75 -7.22
CA LEU A 94 7.18 4.22 -8.07
C LEU A 94 7.44 5.63 -8.62
N LEU A 95 8.12 6.48 -7.87
CA LEU A 95 8.38 7.87 -8.24
C LEU A 95 9.66 8.08 -9.04
N VAL A 96 10.56 7.09 -9.09
CA VAL A 96 11.88 7.22 -9.76
C VAL A 96 11.75 7.74 -11.19
N ASN A 97 10.84 7.22 -11.98
CA ASN A 97 10.61 7.59 -13.37
C ASN A 97 9.28 8.31 -13.62
N HIS A 98 8.53 8.59 -12.57
CA HIS A 98 7.24 9.25 -12.71
C HIS A 98 7.42 10.74 -13.04
N PRO A 99 6.75 11.30 -14.08
CA PRO A 99 6.82 12.72 -14.41
C PRO A 99 6.32 13.59 -13.25
N LEU A 100 7.05 14.67 -12.94
CA LEU A 100 6.65 15.63 -11.90
C LEU A 100 5.81 16.79 -12.50
N ASP A 101 4.84 16.43 -13.33
CA ASP A 101 3.98 17.35 -14.07
C ASP A 101 2.61 17.53 -13.38
N CYS A 102 2.54 17.38 -12.07
CA CYS A 102 1.30 17.50 -11.31
C CYS A 102 0.52 18.80 -11.59
N PRO A 103 1.16 19.97 -11.73
CA PRO A 103 0.44 21.21 -12.00
C PRO A 103 -0.33 21.22 -13.33
N ILE A 104 0.07 20.38 -14.30
CA ILE A 104 -0.57 20.26 -15.62
C ILE A 104 -1.18 18.86 -15.84
N CYS A 105 -1.15 18.01 -14.84
CA CYS A 105 -1.69 16.65 -14.90
C CYS A 105 -3.18 16.66 -14.58
N ASP A 106 -4.00 16.06 -15.43
CA ASP A 106 -5.44 15.96 -15.25
C ASP A 106 -5.85 15.16 -14.01
N GLN A 107 -4.97 14.28 -13.54
CA GLN A 107 -5.22 13.45 -12.35
C GLN A 107 -4.87 14.15 -11.02
N ALA A 108 -4.22 15.31 -11.06
CA ALA A 108 -3.81 16.03 -9.84
C ALA A 108 -5.04 16.36 -8.95
N GLY A 109 -4.88 16.14 -7.64
CA GLY A 109 -5.95 16.28 -6.65
C GLY A 109 -6.80 15.02 -6.44
N GLU A 110 -6.82 14.10 -7.39
CA GLU A 110 -7.52 12.81 -7.31
C GLU A 110 -6.55 11.63 -7.51
N CYS A 111 -5.25 11.86 -7.34
CA CYS A 111 -4.19 10.89 -7.61
C CYS A 111 -3.72 10.22 -6.33
N LYS A 112 -3.93 8.91 -6.23
CA LYS A 112 -3.45 8.12 -5.09
C LYS A 112 -1.92 8.03 -5.00
N LEU A 113 -1.21 8.16 -6.12
CA LEU A 113 0.25 8.25 -6.10
C LEU A 113 0.70 9.55 -5.42
N GLN A 114 0.06 10.68 -5.75
CA GLN A 114 0.33 11.97 -5.12
C GLN A 114 -0.01 11.94 -3.62
N ASP A 115 -1.19 11.46 -3.26
CA ASP A 115 -1.64 11.38 -1.88
C ASP A 115 -0.69 10.51 -1.02
N TYR A 116 -0.34 9.33 -1.53
CA TYR A 116 0.55 8.41 -0.81
C TYR A 116 2.01 8.87 -0.81
N ALA A 117 2.44 9.64 -1.82
CA ALA A 117 3.77 10.26 -1.82
C ALA A 117 3.93 11.27 -0.67
N PHE A 118 2.91 12.05 -0.38
CA PHE A 118 2.90 12.97 0.76
C PHE A 118 2.82 12.27 2.10
N GLU A 119 2.06 11.18 2.20
CA GLU A 119 1.80 10.49 3.45
C GLU A 119 2.90 9.48 3.82
N TYR A 120 3.42 8.74 2.84
CA TYR A 120 4.35 7.63 3.06
C TYR A 120 5.70 7.80 2.36
N GLY A 121 5.85 8.73 1.44
CA GLY A 121 7.04 8.90 0.63
C GLY A 121 8.15 9.70 1.32
N LEU A 122 9.34 9.66 0.71
CA LEU A 122 10.48 10.49 1.09
C LEU A 122 10.37 11.88 0.44
N ALA A 123 10.79 12.91 1.18
CA ALA A 123 10.79 14.28 0.68
C ALA A 123 11.78 14.51 -0.48
N HIS A 124 12.82 13.68 -0.56
CA HIS A 124 13.91 13.82 -1.55
C HIS A 124 14.20 12.49 -2.22
N ALA A 125 14.42 12.52 -3.53
CA ALA A 125 14.89 11.36 -4.26
C ALA A 125 16.36 11.06 -3.92
N ARG A 126 16.67 9.77 -3.70
CA ARG A 126 18.05 9.28 -3.53
C ARG A 126 18.71 8.93 -4.86
N THR A 127 17.92 8.77 -5.92
CA THR A 127 18.36 8.44 -7.27
C THR A 127 19.10 9.63 -7.88
N ARG A 128 20.29 9.37 -8.42
CA ARG A 128 21.13 10.38 -9.06
C ARG A 128 20.98 10.43 -10.58
N GLU A 129 20.36 9.42 -11.17
CA GLU A 129 20.13 9.33 -12.60
C GLU A 129 18.93 10.18 -13.03
N PRO A 130 18.95 10.74 -14.26
CA PRO A 130 17.81 11.49 -14.79
C PRO A 130 16.59 10.56 -14.96
N ARG A 131 15.40 11.13 -14.78
CA ARG A 131 14.15 10.41 -15.03
C ARG A 131 14.07 9.97 -16.48
N ARG A 132 13.53 8.78 -16.71
CA ARG A 132 13.28 8.28 -18.05
C ARG A 132 12.23 9.16 -18.74
N ALA A 133 12.61 9.83 -19.81
CA ALA A 133 11.69 10.56 -20.68
C ALA A 133 11.25 9.65 -21.83
N LEU A 134 9.94 9.51 -22.01
CA LEU A 134 9.35 8.82 -23.15
C LEU A 134 8.86 9.89 -24.14
N ASN A 135 9.55 10.04 -25.26
CA ASN A 135 9.08 10.86 -26.37
C ASN A 135 7.91 10.13 -27.05
N LYS A 136 6.70 10.42 -26.59
CA LYS A 136 5.49 9.95 -27.29
C LYS A 136 5.09 11.02 -28.30
N ARG A 137 4.95 10.62 -29.56
CA ARG A 137 4.25 11.44 -30.54
C ARG A 137 2.77 11.45 -30.14
N VAL A 138 2.27 12.60 -29.86
CA VAL A 138 0.83 12.83 -29.72
C VAL A 138 0.34 13.24 -31.10
N ASP A 139 -0.36 12.36 -31.78
CA ASP A 139 -1.10 12.70 -32.98
C ASP A 139 -2.36 13.43 -32.51
N LEU A 140 -2.37 14.72 -32.73
CA LEU A 140 -3.53 15.59 -32.50
C LEU A 140 -4.50 15.49 -33.67
#